data_26126ce1e5b67484b4c374e5d3691e0b
#
_entry.id   26126ce1e5b67484b4c374e5d3691e0b
#
_cell.length_a   1.000
_cell.length_b   1.000
_cell.length_c   1.000
_cell.angle_alpha   90.00
_cell.angle_beta   90.00
_cell.angle_gamma   90.00
#
_symmetry.space_group_name_H-M   'P 1'
#
loop_
_entity.id
_entity.type
_entity.pdbx_description
1 polymer ?
#
loop_
_entity_poly.entity_id
_entity_poly.type
_entity_poly.pdbx_seq_one_letter_code
_entity_poly.pdbx_strand_id
1 'polypeptide(L)'
;MANTTDVQNTPENIDFKGKPWVNRKFAFPDRTIRLATSFSGIGAIEYAMRRLGLKSKIVFAGDIDANCKKSYFANYEIKEEQWHNDIRDFNAKPYRGKVDLFVGGAPCQAFSIVGEQRGFEDTRGTLFREFARVVKECNSL
;
A
#
# COMPACT_ATOMS: atom_id res chain seq x y z
N MET A 1 10.96 13.74 -24.49
CA MET A 1 9.60 14.25 -24.23
C MET A 1 8.67 13.07 -24.27
N ALA A 2 8.27 12.53 -23.14
CA ALA A 2 7.33 11.41 -23.08
C ALA A 2 5.91 11.96 -23.16
N ASN A 3 5.17 11.45 -24.13
CA ASN A 3 3.80 11.84 -24.44
C ASN A 3 2.85 11.53 -23.28
N THR A 4 2.17 12.53 -22.78
CA THR A 4 1.19 12.50 -21.70
C THR A 4 -0.21 12.06 -22.13
N THR A 5 -0.35 11.18 -23.11
CA THR A 5 -1.64 10.85 -23.74
C THR A 5 -2.28 9.52 -23.31
N ASP A 6 -1.73 8.78 -22.35
CA ASP A 6 -2.26 7.45 -21.96
C ASP A 6 -3.10 7.40 -20.67
N VAL A 7 -3.65 8.53 -20.23
CA VAL A 7 -4.50 8.57 -19.00
C VAL A 7 -5.98 8.28 -19.29
N GLN A 8 -6.38 7.97 -20.53
CA GLN A 8 -7.79 7.85 -20.90
C GLN A 8 -8.37 6.44 -21.05
N ASN A 9 -7.67 5.38 -20.64
CA ASN A 9 -8.27 4.04 -20.59
C ASN A 9 -8.68 3.65 -19.17
N THR A 10 -9.64 4.37 -18.61
CA THR A 10 -10.51 3.77 -17.58
C THR A 10 -11.37 2.71 -18.29
N PRO A 11 -11.50 1.50 -17.74
CA PRO A 11 -12.42 0.50 -18.29
C PRO A 11 -13.84 1.08 -18.27
N GLU A 12 -14.38 1.40 -19.45
CA GLU A 12 -15.64 2.11 -19.66
C GLU A 12 -16.90 1.33 -19.26
N ASN A 13 -16.78 0.12 -18.69
CA ASN A 13 -17.92 -0.79 -18.49
C ASN A 13 -18.09 -1.37 -17.10
N ILE A 14 -17.66 -0.69 -16.03
CA ILE A 14 -18.08 -1.10 -14.71
C ILE A 14 -19.36 -0.32 -14.38
N ASP A 15 -20.52 -0.98 -14.51
CA ASP A 15 -21.80 -0.41 -14.09
C ASP A 15 -21.88 -0.36 -12.57
N PHE A 16 -21.60 0.79 -12.01
CA PHE A 16 -21.72 1.07 -10.58
C PHE A 16 -23.09 1.65 -10.20
N LYS A 17 -24.09 1.55 -11.07
CA LYS A 17 -25.45 2.06 -10.80
C LYS A 17 -25.99 1.52 -9.49
N GLY A 18 -26.37 2.42 -8.61
CA GLY A 18 -26.96 2.11 -7.31
C GLY A 18 -25.98 2.02 -6.13
N LYS A 19 -24.69 2.25 -6.32
CA LYS A 19 -23.72 2.30 -5.21
C LYS A 19 -23.36 3.73 -4.85
N PRO A 20 -23.96 4.35 -3.83
CA PRO A 20 -23.81 5.78 -3.52
C PRO A 20 -22.36 6.17 -3.15
N TRP A 21 -21.53 5.22 -2.70
CA TRP A 21 -20.13 5.48 -2.35
C TRP A 21 -19.23 5.67 -3.58
N VAL A 22 -19.58 5.10 -4.74
CA VAL A 22 -18.78 5.19 -5.98
C VAL A 22 -18.87 6.59 -6.59
N ASN A 23 -20.02 7.26 -6.44
CA ASN A 23 -20.26 8.58 -6.99
C ASN A 23 -19.92 9.72 -6.02
N ARG A 24 -19.37 9.41 -4.84
CA ARG A 24 -18.96 10.45 -3.89
C ARG A 24 -17.71 11.14 -4.40
N LYS A 25 -17.81 12.46 -4.53
CA LYS A 25 -16.63 13.30 -4.75
C LYS A 25 -15.78 13.33 -3.49
N PHE A 26 -14.46 13.30 -3.64
CA PHE A 26 -13.57 13.51 -2.51
C PHE A 26 -13.82 14.92 -1.92
N ALA A 27 -13.94 14.98 -0.61
CA ALA A 27 -14.16 16.27 0.08
C ALA A 27 -12.97 17.23 -0.11
N PHE A 28 -11.76 16.68 -0.25
CA PHE A 28 -10.52 17.44 -0.41
C PHE A 28 -9.69 16.87 -1.56
N PRO A 29 -10.10 17.08 -2.83
CA PRO A 29 -9.45 16.45 -4.00
C PRO A 29 -7.99 16.88 -4.19
N ASP A 30 -7.63 18.07 -3.70
CA ASP A 30 -6.27 18.63 -3.82
C ASP A 30 -5.32 18.25 -2.67
N ARG A 31 -5.84 17.58 -1.64
CA ARG A 31 -5.03 17.16 -0.51
C ARG A 31 -4.04 16.07 -0.94
N THR A 32 -2.77 16.24 -0.59
CA THR A 32 -1.76 15.21 -0.78
C THR A 32 -1.92 14.13 0.31
N ILE A 33 -2.16 12.89 -0.09
CA ILE A 33 -2.29 11.74 0.78
C ILE A 33 -0.89 11.23 1.13
N ARG A 34 -0.57 11.17 2.42
CA ARG A 34 0.68 10.58 2.92
C ARG A 34 0.49 9.07 2.98
N LEU A 35 0.99 8.40 1.93
CA LEU A 35 0.82 6.97 1.69
C LEU A 35 1.99 6.18 2.28
N ALA A 36 1.67 5.09 2.95
CA ALA A 36 2.64 4.08 3.35
C ALA A 36 2.17 2.70 2.91
N THR A 37 3.09 1.84 2.52
CA THR A 37 2.78 0.47 2.11
C THR A 37 3.75 -0.55 2.71
N SER A 38 3.26 -1.75 2.99
CA SER A 38 4.06 -2.94 3.33
C SER A 38 3.57 -4.10 2.51
N PHE A 39 4.44 -5.06 2.23
CA PHE A 39 4.20 -6.07 1.19
C PHE A 39 3.89 -5.39 -0.15
N SER A 40 4.68 -4.36 -0.43
CA SER A 40 4.40 -3.37 -1.48
C SER A 40 4.51 -3.94 -2.88
N GLY A 41 5.23 -5.06 -3.03
CA GLY A 41 5.48 -5.65 -4.32
C GLY A 41 6.12 -4.65 -5.28
N ILE A 42 5.56 -4.52 -6.45
CA ILE A 42 6.00 -3.58 -7.49
C ILE A 42 5.28 -2.21 -7.44
N GLY A 43 4.48 -1.95 -6.38
CA GLY A 43 3.82 -0.66 -6.18
C GLY A 43 2.43 -0.54 -6.81
N ALA A 44 1.61 -1.58 -6.69
CA ALA A 44 0.25 -1.58 -7.24
C ALA A 44 -0.65 -0.49 -6.61
N ILE A 45 -0.49 -0.21 -5.33
CA ILE A 45 -1.28 0.81 -4.62
C ILE A 45 -0.88 2.21 -5.10
N GLU A 46 0.41 2.48 -5.21
CA GLU A 46 0.96 3.74 -5.72
C GLU A 46 0.48 4.00 -7.15
N TYR A 47 0.46 2.95 -7.97
CA TYR A 47 -0.07 3.02 -9.34
C TYR A 47 -1.58 3.29 -9.35
N ALA A 48 -2.34 2.64 -8.47
CA ALA A 48 -3.78 2.90 -8.33
C ALA A 48 -4.07 4.35 -7.95
N MET A 49 -3.31 4.92 -7.00
CA MET A 49 -3.43 6.34 -6.61
C MET A 49 -3.18 7.26 -7.80
N ARG A 50 -2.13 6.97 -8.60
CA ARG A 50 -1.83 7.72 -9.82
C ARG A 50 -2.96 7.63 -10.84
N ARG A 51 -3.51 6.43 -11.07
CA ARG A 51 -4.62 6.23 -12.02
C ARG A 51 -5.91 6.94 -11.60
N LEU A 52 -6.15 7.05 -10.30
CA LEU A 52 -7.30 7.77 -9.74
C LEU A 52 -7.10 9.30 -9.76
N GLY A 53 -5.94 9.80 -10.20
CA GLY A 53 -5.62 11.23 -10.17
C GLY A 53 -5.45 11.78 -8.75
N LEU A 54 -5.22 10.91 -7.76
CA LEU A 54 -5.02 11.31 -6.37
C LEU A 54 -3.57 11.74 -6.15
N LYS A 55 -3.38 12.89 -5.54
CA LYS A 55 -2.06 13.35 -5.12
C LYS A 55 -1.61 12.52 -3.92
N SER A 56 -0.50 11.80 -4.06
CA SER A 56 0.07 11.02 -2.97
C SER A 56 1.56 11.26 -2.84
N LYS A 57 2.06 11.12 -1.61
CA LYS A 57 3.48 11.15 -1.27
C LYS A 57 3.81 9.89 -0.48
N ILE A 58 4.79 9.14 -0.95
CA ILE A 58 5.26 7.93 -0.27
C ILE A 58 6.00 8.35 1.00
N VAL A 59 5.53 7.87 2.14
CA VAL A 59 6.17 8.07 3.45
C VAL A 59 7.18 6.95 3.71
N PHE A 60 6.76 5.71 3.54
CA PHE A 60 7.61 4.53 3.49
C PHE A 60 6.93 3.43 2.65
N ALA A 61 7.74 2.50 2.18
CA ALA A 61 7.29 1.29 1.52
C ALA A 61 8.22 0.12 1.87
N GLY A 62 7.79 -1.12 1.63
CA GLY A 62 8.66 -2.24 1.87
C GLY A 62 8.14 -3.58 1.37
N ASP A 63 9.11 -4.40 0.99
CA ASP A 63 8.90 -5.79 0.60
C ASP A 63 10.18 -6.59 0.85
N ILE A 64 10.05 -7.87 1.16
CA ILE A 64 11.21 -8.75 1.40
C ILE A 64 11.90 -9.16 0.09
N ASP A 65 11.19 -9.12 -1.04
CA ASP A 65 11.74 -9.50 -2.34
C ASP A 65 12.61 -8.38 -2.93
N ALA A 66 13.88 -8.67 -3.13
CA ALA A 66 14.84 -7.73 -3.72
C ALA A 66 14.48 -7.32 -5.16
N ASN A 67 13.79 -8.17 -5.93
CA ASN A 67 13.33 -7.81 -7.28
C ASN A 67 12.16 -6.83 -7.20
N CYS A 68 11.28 -7.01 -6.23
CA CYS A 68 10.22 -6.04 -5.94
C CYS A 68 10.83 -4.68 -5.59
N LYS A 69 11.81 -4.62 -4.69
CA LYS A 69 12.56 -3.40 -4.36
C LYS A 69 13.12 -2.72 -5.60
N LYS A 70 13.85 -3.49 -6.43
CA LYS A 70 14.47 -2.97 -7.65
C LYS A 70 13.45 -2.37 -8.61
N SER A 71 12.33 -3.06 -8.83
CA SER A 71 11.23 -2.59 -9.66
C SER A 71 10.57 -1.35 -9.07
N TYR A 72 10.33 -1.34 -7.76
CA TYR A 72 9.71 -0.21 -7.06
C TYR A 72 10.54 1.06 -7.19
N PHE A 73 11.86 0.99 -6.93
CA PHE A 73 12.78 2.13 -7.05
C PHE A 73 12.93 2.64 -8.48
N ALA A 74 12.72 1.77 -9.48
CA ALA A 74 12.73 2.18 -10.89
C ALA A 74 11.47 2.97 -11.30
N ASN A 75 10.36 2.81 -10.59
CA ASN A 75 9.06 3.38 -10.95
C ASN A 75 8.57 4.51 -10.03
N TYR A 76 9.11 4.62 -8.82
CA TYR A 76 8.66 5.58 -7.82
C TYR A 76 9.83 6.33 -7.18
N GLU A 77 9.61 7.60 -6.88
CA GLU A 77 10.56 8.40 -6.11
C GLU A 77 10.50 8.02 -4.64
N ILE A 78 11.47 7.25 -4.18
CA ILE A 78 11.63 6.81 -2.80
C ILE A 78 13.13 6.80 -2.45
N LYS A 79 13.45 7.11 -1.20
CA LYS A 79 14.80 7.03 -0.67
C LYS A 79 15.04 5.72 0.07
N GLU A 80 16.29 5.31 0.20
CA GLU A 80 16.65 4.06 0.90
C GLU A 80 16.15 4.04 2.36
N GLU A 81 16.20 5.15 3.07
CA GLU A 81 15.71 5.26 4.44
C GLU A 81 14.20 5.13 4.59
N GLN A 82 13.45 5.24 3.49
CA GLN A 82 11.99 5.05 3.44
C GLN A 82 11.60 3.62 3.08
N TRP A 83 12.57 2.77 2.76
CA TRP A 83 12.32 1.37 2.40
C TRP A 83 12.66 0.43 3.54
N HIS A 84 11.78 -0.53 3.82
CA HIS A 84 12.07 -1.65 4.71
C HIS A 84 12.04 -2.98 3.94
N ASN A 85 13.05 -3.83 4.18
CA ASN A 85 13.12 -5.15 3.54
C ASN A 85 12.26 -6.17 4.28
N ASP A 86 12.25 -6.11 5.60
CA ASP A 86 11.47 -7.03 6.43
C ASP A 86 10.64 -6.25 7.43
N ILE A 87 9.34 -6.46 7.41
CA ILE A 87 8.40 -5.78 8.31
C ILE A 87 8.67 -6.11 9.78
N ARG A 88 9.27 -7.27 10.07
CA ARG A 88 9.60 -7.71 11.43
C ARG A 88 10.65 -6.82 12.09
N ASP A 89 11.59 -6.33 11.30
CA ASP A 89 12.69 -5.47 11.76
C ASP A 89 12.37 -3.98 11.63
N PHE A 90 11.24 -3.64 11.02
CA PHE A 90 10.87 -2.26 10.74
C PHE A 90 10.31 -1.55 11.97
N ASN A 91 10.91 -0.41 12.32
CA ASN A 91 10.43 0.48 13.37
C ASN A 91 9.63 1.63 12.74
N ALA A 92 8.32 1.61 12.89
CA ALA A 92 7.42 2.61 12.32
C ALA A 92 7.12 3.79 13.28
N LYS A 93 7.60 3.76 14.52
CA LYS A 93 7.37 4.82 15.52
C LYS A 93 7.78 6.23 15.05
N PRO A 94 8.89 6.43 14.30
CA PRO A 94 9.26 7.74 13.76
C PRO A 94 8.25 8.34 12.79
N TYR A 95 7.35 7.51 12.24
CA TYR A 95 6.31 7.89 11.29
C TYR A 95 4.94 8.16 11.94
N ARG A 96 4.87 8.12 13.27
CA ARG A 96 3.63 8.38 14.02
C ARG A 96 3.03 9.73 13.62
N GLY A 97 1.75 9.73 13.26
CA GLY A 97 1.02 10.91 12.80
C GLY A 97 1.44 11.46 11.43
N LYS A 98 2.34 10.76 10.73
CA LYS A 98 2.83 11.18 9.40
C LYS A 98 2.22 10.38 8.24
N VAL A 99 1.36 9.43 8.51
CA VAL A 99 0.71 8.55 7.54
C VAL A 99 -0.78 8.79 7.55
N ASP A 100 -1.37 9.06 6.39
CA ASP A 100 -2.82 9.21 6.23
C ASP A 100 -3.47 7.90 5.79
N LEU A 101 -2.76 7.12 4.97
CA LEU A 101 -3.22 5.84 4.45
C LEU A 101 -2.08 4.82 4.51
N PHE A 102 -2.29 3.73 5.24
CA PHE A 102 -1.38 2.60 5.27
C PHE A 102 -2.06 1.36 4.67
N VAL A 103 -1.45 0.77 3.67
CA VAL A 103 -1.97 -0.37 2.91
C VAL A 103 -0.95 -1.50 2.88
N GLY A 104 -1.43 -2.74 2.96
CA GLY A 104 -0.57 -3.89 2.81
C GLY A 104 -1.34 -5.17 2.56
N GLY A 105 -0.74 -6.07 1.80
CA GLY A 105 -1.25 -7.39 1.49
C GLY A 105 -0.47 -8.48 2.21
N ALA A 106 -0.62 -8.58 3.55
CA ALA A 106 0.04 -9.65 4.30
C ALA A 106 -0.35 -11.03 3.74
N PRO A 107 0.61 -11.98 3.64
CA PRO A 107 0.31 -13.34 3.17
C PRO A 107 -0.80 -13.98 3.99
N CYS A 108 -1.89 -14.37 3.34
CA CYS A 108 -3.08 -14.94 4.00
C CYS A 108 -3.15 -16.48 3.94
N GLN A 109 -2.11 -17.13 3.44
CA GLN A 109 -2.08 -18.61 3.26
C GLN A 109 -2.31 -19.37 4.57
N ALA A 110 -1.93 -18.82 5.71
CA ALA A 110 -2.19 -19.41 7.03
C ALA A 110 -3.70 -19.45 7.40
N PHE A 111 -4.51 -18.62 6.74
CA PHE A 111 -5.95 -18.48 6.99
C PHE A 111 -6.80 -19.02 5.84
N SER A 112 -6.17 -19.43 4.73
CA SER A 112 -6.87 -19.93 3.55
C SER A 112 -7.37 -21.36 3.77
N ILE A 113 -8.54 -21.69 3.20
CA ILE A 113 -9.11 -23.06 3.18
C ILE A 113 -8.17 -24.04 2.47
N VAL A 114 -7.36 -23.56 1.52
CA VAL A 114 -6.38 -24.38 0.78
C VAL A 114 -5.07 -24.57 1.56
N GLY A 115 -4.84 -23.75 2.62
CA GLY A 115 -3.69 -23.89 3.52
C GLY A 115 -4.01 -24.82 4.70
N GLU A 116 -2.99 -25.13 5.49
CA GLU A 116 -3.12 -26.02 6.66
C GLU A 116 -3.89 -25.41 7.84
N GLN A 117 -4.54 -24.25 7.65
CA GLN A 117 -5.36 -23.52 8.63
C GLN A 117 -4.70 -23.33 10.01
N ARG A 118 -3.38 -23.24 10.06
CA ARG A 118 -2.61 -23.06 11.31
C ARG A 118 -2.78 -21.66 11.94
N GLY A 119 -3.52 -20.77 11.27
CA GLY A 119 -3.89 -19.45 11.79
C GLY A 119 -2.68 -18.61 12.24
N PHE A 120 -2.74 -18.09 13.45
CA PHE A 120 -1.69 -17.22 14.02
C PHE A 120 -0.43 -17.94 14.49
N GLU A 121 -0.41 -19.28 14.51
CA GLU A 121 0.76 -20.06 14.87
C GLU A 121 1.75 -20.24 13.71
N ASP A 122 1.27 -20.08 12.47
CA ASP A 122 2.13 -20.09 11.29
C ASP A 122 2.95 -18.78 11.21
N THR A 123 4.17 -18.86 10.68
CA THR A 123 5.05 -17.70 10.42
C THR A 123 4.36 -16.62 9.59
N ARG A 124 3.44 -16.98 8.71
CA ARG A 124 2.65 -16.06 7.88
C ARG A 124 1.52 -15.36 8.66
N GLY A 125 0.95 -16.02 9.67
CA GLY A 125 0.07 -15.39 10.64
C GLY A 125 0.80 -14.36 11.51
N THR A 126 2.09 -14.59 11.77
CA THR A 126 2.97 -13.64 12.43
C THR A 126 3.16 -12.37 11.61
N LEU A 127 3.26 -12.47 10.27
CA LEU A 127 3.38 -11.29 9.40
C LEU A 127 2.14 -10.38 9.44
N PHE A 128 0.95 -10.93 9.60
CA PHE A 128 -0.25 -10.13 9.85
C PHE A 128 -0.18 -9.38 11.19
N ARG A 129 0.35 -10.01 12.24
CA ARG A 129 0.57 -9.33 13.53
C ARG A 129 1.58 -8.20 13.41
N GLU A 130 2.64 -8.40 12.63
CA GLU A 130 3.62 -7.34 12.34
C GLU A 130 2.99 -6.18 11.56
N PHE A 131 2.15 -6.47 10.59
CA PHE A 131 1.38 -5.43 9.92
C PHE A 131 0.52 -4.63 10.89
N ALA A 132 -0.22 -5.31 11.77
CA ALA A 132 -1.04 -4.66 12.80
C ALA A 132 -0.18 -3.84 13.79
N ARG A 133 1.03 -4.32 14.14
CA ARG A 133 1.99 -3.57 14.95
C ARG A 133 2.40 -2.27 14.28
N VAL A 134 2.74 -2.31 12.99
CA VAL A 134 3.11 -1.12 12.22
C VAL A 134 1.95 -0.13 12.15
N VAL A 135 0.72 -0.58 11.93
CA VAL A 135 -0.49 0.27 12.00
C VAL A 135 -0.56 1.00 13.33
N LYS A 136 -0.40 0.26 14.45
CA LYS A 136 -0.45 0.84 15.80
C LYS A 136 0.69 1.83 16.04
N GLU A 137 1.89 1.56 15.54
CA GLU A 137 3.05 2.44 15.69
C GLU A 137 2.89 3.75 14.91
N CYS A 138 2.33 3.67 13.67
CA CYS A 138 2.08 4.84 12.82
C CYS A 138 0.89 5.68 13.29
N ASN A 139 -0.08 5.05 13.95
CA ASN A 139 -1.29 5.73 14.35
C ASN A 139 -1.04 6.59 15.59
N SER A 140 -1.46 7.85 15.51
CA SER A 140 -1.33 8.83 16.58
C SER A 140 -2.53 8.89 17.53
N LEU A 141 -3.47 7.94 17.37
CA LEU A 141 -4.65 7.83 18.26
C LEU A 141 -4.27 7.29 19.62
#